data_82a72789b22cb969bae6591290e36613
#
_entry.id   82a72789b22cb969bae6591290e36613
#
_cell.length_a   1.000
_cell.length_b   1.000
_cell.length_c   1.000
_cell.angle_alpha   90.00
_cell.angle_beta   90.00
_cell.angle_gamma   90.00
#
_symmetry.space_group_name_H-M   'P 1'
#
loop_
_entity.id
_entity.type
_entity.pdbx_description
1 polymer ?
#
loop_
_entity_poly.entity_id
_entity_poly.type
_entity_poly.pdbx_seq_one_letter_code
_entity_poly.pdbx_strand_id
1 'polypeptide(L)'
;MNISPAAEQYHRTFFPNSELLRQDDPDMAQIIENFAFDEVPNEPGVNDLDDRTRYLAILATLLGSQSLTEFRGIVPAAMIAGLTPVEIKEATYQAVAYLGIARVYPFIAALNEVLRAQGVELPLPPQSTTTPETRREAGTQAQVDIFGEDMKDFYKSGPEETRHINRWLAANCFGDYYTRTGLNLKQREMITFCFLATQGGCEPQLTSHARANMRIGNDCHFLIAVASQCMPYIGYPRTLNALRCVDEAAKSM
;
A
#
# COMPACT_ATOMS: atom_id res chain seq x y z
N MET A 1 -2.73 -29.18 -16.19
CA MET A 1 -2.43 -28.09 -15.27
C MET A 1 -2.01 -28.70 -13.94
N ASN A 2 -0.86 -28.31 -13.40
CA ASN A 2 -0.35 -28.82 -12.12
C ASN A 2 -0.25 -27.69 -11.09
N ILE A 3 -1.43 -27.21 -10.65
CA ILE A 3 -1.55 -26.21 -9.59
C ILE A 3 -1.45 -26.94 -8.26
N SER A 4 -0.67 -26.41 -7.32
CA SER A 4 -0.49 -27.00 -6.00
C SER A 4 -1.78 -27.02 -5.19
N PRO A 5 -1.96 -27.95 -4.25
CA PRO A 5 -3.15 -27.96 -3.38
C PRO A 5 -3.33 -26.64 -2.58
N ALA A 6 -2.24 -25.98 -2.18
CA ALA A 6 -2.28 -24.72 -1.47
C ALA A 6 -2.76 -23.58 -2.37
N ALA A 7 -2.20 -23.47 -3.59
CA ALA A 7 -2.67 -22.48 -4.57
C ALA A 7 -4.14 -22.69 -4.97
N GLU A 8 -4.57 -23.96 -5.15
CA GLU A 8 -5.97 -24.30 -5.39
C GLU A 8 -6.89 -23.87 -4.23
N GLN A 9 -6.46 -24.09 -3.00
CA GLN A 9 -7.22 -23.66 -1.82
C GLN A 9 -7.28 -22.14 -1.74
N TYR A 10 -6.19 -21.43 -2.00
CA TYR A 10 -6.12 -19.97 -2.02
C TYR A 10 -7.05 -19.40 -3.10
N HIS A 11 -6.97 -19.93 -4.32
CA HIS A 11 -7.82 -19.52 -5.43
C HIS A 11 -9.32 -19.68 -5.07
N ARG A 12 -9.72 -20.86 -4.58
CA ARG A 12 -11.11 -21.10 -4.17
C ARG A 12 -11.61 -20.15 -3.08
N THR A 13 -10.72 -19.77 -2.16
CA THR A 13 -11.06 -18.87 -1.06
C THR A 13 -11.26 -17.43 -1.53
N PHE A 14 -10.33 -16.91 -2.32
CA PHE A 14 -10.26 -15.49 -2.63
C PHE A 14 -10.73 -15.11 -4.05
N PHE A 15 -10.70 -16.06 -4.98
CA PHE A 15 -11.02 -15.84 -6.40
C PHE A 15 -12.01 -16.86 -6.97
N PRO A 16 -13.12 -17.19 -6.28
CA PRO A 16 -13.98 -18.32 -6.65
C PRO A 16 -14.64 -18.21 -8.04
N ASN A 17 -14.62 -17.02 -8.65
CA ASN A 17 -15.24 -16.75 -9.95
C ASN A 17 -14.25 -16.32 -11.03
N SER A 18 -12.93 -16.54 -10.82
CA SER A 18 -11.88 -16.07 -11.71
C SER A 18 -11.21 -17.22 -12.46
N GLU A 19 -11.81 -17.67 -13.56
CA GLU A 19 -11.35 -18.83 -14.33
C GLU A 19 -10.73 -18.50 -15.70
N LEU A 20 -10.81 -17.22 -16.18
CA LEU A 20 -10.42 -16.86 -17.53
C LEU A 20 -8.95 -17.22 -17.84
N LEU A 21 -8.01 -16.89 -16.96
CA LEU A 21 -6.60 -17.20 -17.19
C LEU A 21 -6.36 -18.71 -17.28
N ARG A 22 -7.03 -19.49 -16.45
CA ARG A 22 -6.93 -20.96 -16.45
C ARG A 22 -7.47 -21.59 -17.73
N GLN A 23 -8.49 -20.94 -18.36
CA GLN A 23 -9.11 -21.42 -19.58
C GLN A 23 -8.26 -21.06 -20.82
N ASP A 24 -7.81 -19.81 -20.88
CA ASP A 24 -7.16 -19.27 -22.08
C ASP A 24 -5.64 -19.53 -22.07
N ASP A 25 -4.99 -19.44 -20.90
CA ASP A 25 -3.53 -19.54 -20.73
C ASP A 25 -3.14 -20.51 -19.59
N PRO A 26 -3.46 -21.80 -19.66
CA PRO A 26 -3.32 -22.74 -18.54
C PRO A 26 -1.89 -22.90 -18.01
N ASP A 27 -0.88 -22.84 -18.87
CA ASP A 27 0.52 -22.93 -18.47
C ASP A 27 0.96 -21.69 -17.68
N MET A 28 0.51 -20.51 -18.09
CA MET A 28 0.79 -19.26 -17.39
C MET A 28 0.01 -19.18 -16.07
N ALA A 29 -1.24 -19.62 -16.06
CA ALA A 29 -2.04 -19.72 -14.84
C ALA A 29 -1.34 -20.59 -13.78
N GLN A 30 -0.80 -21.75 -14.18
CA GLN A 30 -0.06 -22.63 -13.29
C GLN A 30 1.17 -21.94 -12.67
N ILE A 31 1.95 -21.21 -13.46
CA ILE A 31 3.15 -20.50 -12.99
C ILE A 31 2.75 -19.39 -12.01
N ILE A 32 1.79 -18.55 -12.40
CA ILE A 32 1.37 -17.40 -11.60
C ILE A 32 0.74 -17.86 -10.28
N GLU A 33 -0.18 -18.82 -10.34
CA GLU A 33 -0.92 -19.22 -9.14
C GLU A 33 -0.02 -20.01 -8.16
N ASN A 34 0.82 -20.91 -8.62
CA ASN A 34 1.77 -21.58 -7.74
C ASN A 34 2.69 -20.56 -7.06
N PHE A 35 3.19 -19.57 -7.78
CA PHE A 35 4.07 -18.58 -7.21
C PHE A 35 3.34 -17.61 -6.28
N ALA A 36 2.25 -16.97 -6.75
CA ALA A 36 1.56 -15.90 -6.01
C ALA A 36 0.64 -16.42 -4.89
N PHE A 37 0.11 -17.64 -5.00
CA PHE A 37 -0.87 -18.20 -4.09
C PHE A 37 -0.35 -19.34 -3.20
N ASP A 38 0.86 -19.83 -3.46
CA ASP A 38 1.49 -20.88 -2.65
C ASP A 38 2.92 -20.49 -2.23
N GLU A 39 3.88 -20.40 -3.18
CA GLU A 39 5.30 -20.23 -2.84
C GLU A 39 5.53 -18.96 -2.01
N VAL A 40 5.06 -17.81 -2.46
CA VAL A 40 5.26 -16.52 -1.76
C VAL A 40 4.50 -16.46 -0.43
N PRO A 41 3.18 -16.73 -0.36
CA PRO A 41 2.45 -16.64 0.91
C PRO A 41 2.91 -17.63 1.97
N ASN A 42 3.45 -18.80 1.57
CA ASN A 42 3.88 -19.84 2.48
C ASN A 42 5.39 -19.85 2.74
N GLU A 43 6.15 -18.94 2.13
CA GLU A 43 7.60 -18.83 2.41
C GLU A 43 7.83 -18.47 3.88
N PRO A 44 8.73 -19.20 4.59
CA PRO A 44 9.09 -18.86 5.96
C PRO A 44 9.52 -17.39 6.09
N GLY A 45 8.93 -16.67 7.05
CA GLY A 45 9.14 -15.23 7.24
C GLY A 45 8.26 -14.32 6.38
N VAL A 46 7.62 -14.81 5.32
CA VAL A 46 6.54 -14.09 4.59
C VAL A 46 5.17 -14.52 5.09
N ASN A 47 5.03 -15.77 5.48
CA ASN A 47 3.80 -16.36 6.03
C ASN A 47 3.38 -15.78 7.40
N ASP A 48 4.22 -14.98 8.03
CA ASP A 48 3.89 -14.25 9.26
C ASP A 48 2.89 -13.08 9.02
N LEU A 49 2.71 -12.65 7.76
CA LEU A 49 1.71 -11.65 7.42
C LEU A 49 0.30 -12.27 7.44
N ASP A 50 -0.59 -11.68 8.23
CA ASP A 50 -2.01 -12.03 8.14
C ASP A 50 -2.61 -11.60 6.79
N ASP A 51 -3.74 -12.21 6.41
CA ASP A 51 -4.37 -11.95 5.11
C ASP A 51 -4.81 -10.49 4.95
N ARG A 52 -5.24 -9.81 6.02
CA ARG A 52 -5.62 -8.39 5.96
C ARG A 52 -4.42 -7.52 5.60
N THR A 53 -3.28 -7.72 6.26
CA THR A 53 -2.03 -7.01 5.99
C THR A 53 -1.52 -7.32 4.59
N ARG A 54 -1.55 -8.58 4.18
CA ARG A 54 -1.20 -9.06 2.84
C ARG A 54 -2.00 -8.34 1.75
N TYR A 55 -3.34 -8.35 1.85
CA TYR A 55 -4.20 -7.72 0.85
C TYR A 55 -4.12 -6.21 0.85
N LEU A 56 -3.88 -5.58 2.00
CA LEU A 56 -3.63 -4.14 2.07
C LEU A 56 -2.33 -3.75 1.33
N ALA A 57 -1.27 -4.55 1.49
CA ALA A 57 -0.02 -4.37 0.75
C ALA A 57 -0.21 -4.61 -0.76
N ILE A 58 -0.94 -5.65 -1.17
CA ILE A 58 -1.26 -5.93 -2.57
C ILE A 58 -2.05 -4.77 -3.20
N LEU A 59 -3.09 -4.27 -2.55
CA LEU A 59 -3.87 -3.13 -3.05
C LEU A 59 -3.00 -1.89 -3.26
N ALA A 60 -2.12 -1.57 -2.29
CA ALA A 60 -1.18 -0.46 -2.42
C ALA A 60 -0.19 -0.68 -3.59
N THR A 61 0.28 -1.90 -3.75
CA THR A 61 1.15 -2.30 -4.86
C THR A 61 0.49 -2.10 -6.21
N LEU A 62 -0.77 -2.52 -6.36
CA LEU A 62 -1.53 -2.37 -7.61
C LEU A 62 -1.82 -0.90 -7.95
N LEU A 63 -2.06 -0.07 -6.93
CA LEU A 63 -2.15 1.38 -7.09
C LEU A 63 -0.84 1.96 -7.63
N GLY A 64 0.30 1.59 -7.04
CA GLY A 64 1.62 2.06 -7.44
C GLY A 64 2.04 1.59 -8.84
N SER A 65 1.70 0.36 -9.23
CA SER A 65 1.97 -0.21 -10.56
C SER A 65 0.97 0.23 -11.64
N GLN A 66 -0.08 0.96 -11.28
CA GLN A 66 -1.16 1.38 -12.18
C GLN A 66 -1.93 0.19 -12.80
N SER A 67 -2.06 -0.89 -12.06
CA SER A 67 -2.71 -2.13 -12.48
C SER A 67 -4.21 -2.10 -12.15
N LEU A 68 -4.98 -1.33 -12.92
CA LEU A 68 -6.40 -1.08 -12.65
C LEU A 68 -7.26 -2.34 -12.77
N THR A 69 -6.96 -3.21 -13.73
CA THR A 69 -7.70 -4.46 -13.98
C THR A 69 -7.58 -5.40 -12.79
N GLU A 70 -6.34 -5.65 -12.36
CA GLU A 70 -6.03 -6.51 -11.21
C GLU A 70 -6.59 -5.92 -9.91
N PHE A 71 -6.52 -4.58 -9.76
CA PHE A 71 -7.10 -3.90 -8.59
C PHE A 71 -8.61 -4.20 -8.46
N ARG A 72 -9.37 -4.15 -9.57
CA ARG A 72 -10.80 -4.50 -9.57
C ARG A 72 -11.04 -5.94 -9.10
N GLY A 73 -10.20 -6.87 -9.51
CA GLY A 73 -10.27 -8.28 -9.10
C GLY A 73 -9.88 -8.51 -7.64
N ILE A 74 -8.90 -7.76 -7.15
CA ILE A 74 -8.36 -7.89 -5.78
C ILE A 74 -9.28 -7.27 -4.72
N VAL A 75 -10.06 -6.23 -5.03
CA VAL A 75 -10.94 -5.58 -4.04
C VAL A 75 -11.91 -6.56 -3.37
N PRO A 76 -12.66 -7.43 -4.09
CA PRO A 76 -13.51 -8.45 -3.46
C PRO A 76 -12.70 -9.43 -2.58
N ALA A 77 -11.54 -9.88 -3.05
CA ALA A 77 -10.65 -10.76 -2.31
C ALA A 77 -10.15 -10.10 -1.00
N ALA A 78 -9.81 -8.82 -1.05
CA ALA A 78 -9.45 -8.04 0.13
C ALA A 78 -10.59 -7.93 1.15
N MET A 79 -11.83 -7.82 0.69
CA MET A 79 -13.02 -7.85 1.57
C MET A 79 -13.21 -9.23 2.20
N ILE A 80 -13.00 -10.32 1.46
CA ILE A 80 -13.00 -11.69 1.98
C ILE A 80 -11.92 -11.87 3.05
N ALA A 81 -10.72 -11.31 2.83
CA ALA A 81 -9.63 -11.27 3.80
C ALA A 81 -9.93 -10.42 5.05
N GLY A 82 -11.09 -9.74 5.09
CA GLY A 82 -11.57 -8.97 6.22
C GLY A 82 -11.23 -7.49 6.21
N LEU A 83 -10.72 -6.93 5.10
CA LEU A 83 -10.60 -5.48 4.96
C LEU A 83 -11.97 -4.85 4.80
N THR A 84 -12.22 -3.78 5.52
CA THR A 84 -13.45 -3.00 5.41
C THR A 84 -13.42 -2.10 4.17
N PRO A 85 -14.59 -1.72 3.62
CA PRO A 85 -14.67 -0.73 2.54
C PRO A 85 -13.97 0.61 2.89
N VAL A 86 -13.99 1.00 4.17
CA VAL A 86 -13.30 2.21 4.67
C VAL A 86 -11.80 2.06 4.51
N GLU A 87 -11.20 0.96 4.98
CA GLU A 87 -9.75 0.72 4.89
C GLU A 87 -9.26 0.71 3.43
N ILE A 88 -10.00 0.06 2.54
CA ILE A 88 -9.68 0.01 1.11
C ILE A 88 -9.75 1.42 0.49
N LYS A 89 -10.75 2.21 0.85
CA LYS A 89 -10.84 3.62 0.40
C LYS A 89 -9.71 4.47 0.96
N GLU A 90 -9.37 4.32 2.23
CA GLU A 90 -8.29 5.08 2.86
C GLU A 90 -6.93 4.78 2.21
N ALA A 91 -6.66 3.52 1.85
CA ALA A 91 -5.47 3.16 1.08
C ALA A 91 -5.47 3.83 -0.31
N THR A 92 -6.62 3.82 -0.99
CA THR A 92 -6.76 4.47 -2.30
C THR A 92 -6.63 6.00 -2.21
N TYR A 93 -7.19 6.62 -1.19
CA TYR A 93 -7.09 8.07 -1.00
C TYR A 93 -5.68 8.52 -0.68
N GLN A 94 -4.97 7.82 0.20
CA GLN A 94 -3.58 8.15 0.54
C GLN A 94 -2.65 8.06 -0.67
N ALA A 95 -2.93 7.16 -1.61
CA ALA A 95 -2.18 7.04 -2.86
C ALA A 95 -2.12 8.35 -3.66
N VAL A 96 -3.12 9.25 -3.51
CA VAL A 96 -3.14 10.57 -4.19
C VAL A 96 -1.92 11.41 -3.83
N ALA A 97 -1.50 11.39 -2.56
CA ALA A 97 -0.33 12.16 -2.11
C ALA A 97 1.00 11.68 -2.69
N TYR A 98 1.10 10.40 -3.04
CA TYR A 98 2.34 9.77 -3.52
C TYR A 98 2.38 9.55 -5.04
N LEU A 99 1.25 9.27 -5.65
CA LEU A 99 1.15 8.92 -7.07
C LEU A 99 0.54 10.04 -7.91
N GLY A 100 -0.12 11.01 -7.28
CA GLY A 100 -0.83 12.10 -7.93
C GLY A 100 -2.25 11.75 -8.35
N ILE A 101 -3.13 12.77 -8.38
CA ILE A 101 -4.56 12.60 -8.66
C ILE A 101 -4.81 11.98 -10.05
N ALA A 102 -4.00 12.32 -11.05
CA ALA A 102 -4.18 11.83 -12.41
C ALA A 102 -4.06 10.30 -12.53
N ARG A 103 -3.16 9.70 -11.73
CA ARG A 103 -2.97 8.24 -11.67
C ARG A 103 -4.02 7.56 -10.80
N VAL A 104 -4.47 8.21 -9.71
CA VAL A 104 -5.33 7.56 -8.70
C VAL A 104 -6.82 7.73 -9.00
N TYR A 105 -7.22 8.78 -9.71
CA TYR A 105 -8.64 9.05 -9.98
C TYR A 105 -9.38 7.87 -10.65
N PRO A 106 -8.80 7.16 -11.66
CA PRO A 106 -9.44 5.98 -12.23
C PRO A 106 -9.69 4.86 -11.23
N PHE A 107 -8.79 4.68 -10.24
CA PHE A 107 -8.94 3.70 -9.17
C PHE A 107 -10.06 4.07 -8.19
N ILE A 108 -10.24 5.36 -7.87
CA ILE A 108 -11.34 5.83 -7.04
C ILE A 108 -12.68 5.51 -7.71
N ALA A 109 -12.80 5.76 -9.01
CA ALA A 109 -14.00 5.45 -9.78
C ALA A 109 -14.27 3.93 -9.81
N ALA A 110 -13.25 3.15 -10.17
CA ALA A 110 -13.32 1.69 -10.21
C ALA A 110 -13.68 1.07 -8.86
N LEU A 111 -13.06 1.55 -7.77
CA LEU A 111 -13.37 1.11 -6.41
C LEU A 111 -14.85 1.35 -6.07
N ASN A 112 -15.39 2.52 -6.40
CA ASN A 112 -16.80 2.84 -6.14
C ASN A 112 -17.73 1.90 -6.91
N GLU A 113 -17.40 1.53 -8.15
CA GLU A 113 -18.17 0.57 -8.94
C GLU A 113 -18.14 -0.83 -8.30
N VAL A 114 -16.95 -1.31 -7.93
CA VAL A 114 -16.80 -2.63 -7.30
C VAL A 114 -17.53 -2.67 -5.95
N LEU A 115 -17.38 -1.66 -5.10
CA LEU A 115 -18.04 -1.62 -3.80
C LEU A 115 -19.57 -1.66 -3.95
N ARG A 116 -20.15 -0.91 -4.91
CA ARG A 116 -21.59 -0.99 -5.18
C ARG A 116 -22.01 -2.39 -5.67
N ALA A 117 -21.21 -3.02 -6.53
CA ALA A 117 -21.47 -4.39 -6.99
C ALA A 117 -21.41 -5.41 -5.84
N GLN A 118 -20.64 -5.13 -4.78
CA GLN A 118 -20.59 -5.91 -3.53
C GLN A 118 -21.69 -5.52 -2.52
N GLY A 119 -22.65 -4.68 -2.90
CA GLY A 119 -23.77 -4.27 -2.04
C GLY A 119 -23.42 -3.20 -1.00
N VAL A 120 -22.28 -2.52 -1.15
CA VAL A 120 -21.88 -1.45 -0.22
C VAL A 120 -22.56 -0.14 -0.60
N GLU A 121 -23.30 0.46 0.34
CA GLU A 121 -23.88 1.79 0.16
C GLU A 121 -22.81 2.88 0.19
N LEU A 122 -22.90 3.82 -0.76
CA LEU A 122 -22.00 4.98 -0.83
C LEU A 122 -22.84 6.26 -0.78
N PRO A 123 -22.35 7.36 -0.16
CA PRO A 123 -20.98 7.50 0.39
C PRO A 123 -20.79 6.79 1.73
N LEU A 124 -19.55 6.35 2.01
CA LEU A 124 -19.17 5.87 3.34
C LEU A 124 -19.10 7.04 4.33
N PRO A 125 -19.21 6.80 5.64
CA PRO A 125 -19.02 7.82 6.67
C PRO A 125 -17.67 8.53 6.50
N PRO A 126 -17.61 9.86 6.70
CA PRO A 126 -16.39 10.64 6.55
C PRO A 126 -15.34 10.21 7.59
N GLN A 127 -14.07 10.19 7.18
CA GLN A 127 -12.93 9.80 8.02
C GLN A 127 -12.01 10.99 8.35
N SER A 128 -12.30 12.20 7.83
CA SER A 128 -11.50 13.40 8.10
C SER A 128 -11.58 13.80 9.55
N THR A 129 -10.44 14.13 10.15
CA THR A 129 -10.31 14.63 11.53
C THR A 129 -9.83 16.07 11.61
N THR A 130 -9.55 16.68 10.45
CA THR A 130 -8.97 18.02 10.35
C THR A 130 -9.85 18.95 9.52
N THR A 131 -9.63 20.26 9.71
CA THR A 131 -10.18 21.35 8.88
C THR A 131 -9.04 22.07 8.14
N PRO A 132 -9.34 22.95 7.17
CA PRO A 132 -8.31 23.78 6.52
C PRO A 132 -7.40 24.54 7.50
N GLU A 133 -7.92 24.91 8.68
CA GLU A 133 -7.21 25.67 9.71
C GLU A 133 -6.31 24.77 10.57
N THR A 134 -6.74 23.53 10.86
CA THR A 134 -6.05 22.62 11.81
C THR A 134 -5.12 21.62 11.12
N ARG A 135 -5.31 21.34 9.82
CA ARG A 135 -4.59 20.27 9.10
C ARG A 135 -3.06 20.38 9.13
N ARG A 136 -2.52 21.61 9.07
CA ARG A 136 -1.06 21.81 9.09
C ARG A 136 -0.44 21.41 10.42
N GLU A 137 -1.06 21.81 11.53
CA GLU A 137 -0.59 21.46 12.88
C GLU A 137 -0.70 19.97 13.12
N ALA A 138 -1.85 19.37 12.81
CA ALA A 138 -2.07 17.94 12.93
C ALA A 138 -1.11 17.13 12.03
N GLY A 139 -0.86 17.60 10.81
CA GLY A 139 0.08 16.94 9.89
C GLY A 139 1.54 17.08 10.33
N THR A 140 1.93 18.22 10.92
CA THR A 140 3.25 18.37 11.54
C THR A 140 3.43 17.39 12.70
N GLN A 141 2.40 17.21 13.54
CA GLN A 141 2.45 16.22 14.61
C GLN A 141 2.57 14.79 14.06
N ALA A 142 1.80 14.43 13.04
CA ALA A 142 1.92 13.13 12.38
C ALA A 142 3.35 12.90 11.80
N GLN A 143 3.98 13.92 11.22
CA GLN A 143 5.38 13.84 10.78
C GLN A 143 6.34 13.60 11.96
N VAL A 144 6.15 14.28 13.09
CA VAL A 144 6.95 14.06 14.30
C VAL A 144 6.77 12.65 14.83
N ASP A 145 5.55 12.16 14.92
CA ASP A 145 5.24 10.81 15.41
C ASP A 145 5.91 9.72 14.57
N ILE A 146 6.00 9.93 13.26
CA ILE A 146 6.53 8.97 12.28
C ILE A 146 8.06 9.10 12.13
N PHE A 147 8.57 10.31 11.92
CA PHE A 147 9.98 10.55 11.55
C PHE A 147 10.83 11.10 12.70
N GLY A 148 10.22 11.68 13.73
CA GLY A 148 10.89 12.24 14.88
C GLY A 148 10.86 13.75 15.00
N GLU A 149 11.39 14.26 16.11
CA GLU A 149 11.33 15.68 16.51
C GLU A 149 11.91 16.66 15.47
N ASP A 150 12.86 16.23 14.65
CA ASP A 150 13.45 17.04 13.61
C ASP A 150 12.41 17.53 12.57
N MET A 151 11.25 16.86 12.50
CA MET A 151 10.16 17.25 11.59
C MET A 151 9.33 18.42 12.09
N LYS A 152 9.46 18.84 13.36
CA LYS A 152 8.64 19.88 13.97
C LYS A 152 8.64 21.21 13.21
N ASP A 153 9.76 21.59 12.65
CA ASP A 153 9.93 22.83 11.88
C ASP A 153 10.25 22.58 10.40
N PHE A 154 10.13 21.34 9.94
CA PHE A 154 10.46 20.96 8.57
C PHE A 154 9.64 21.76 7.53
N TYR A 155 8.38 22.07 7.82
CA TYR A 155 7.52 22.87 6.94
C TYR A 155 8.03 24.30 6.70
N LYS A 156 8.96 24.80 7.54
CA LYS A 156 9.63 26.11 7.40
C LYS A 156 10.97 26.02 6.68
N SER A 157 11.49 24.82 6.45
CA SER A 157 12.83 24.57 5.92
C SER A 157 12.88 24.66 4.40
N GLY A 158 14.11 24.64 3.87
CA GLY A 158 14.41 24.69 2.44
C GLY A 158 14.51 26.11 1.86
N PRO A 159 14.95 26.22 0.59
CA PRO A 159 15.02 27.48 -0.12
C PRO A 159 13.68 28.21 -0.15
N GLU A 160 13.71 29.54 -0.15
CA GLU A 160 12.50 30.37 -0.13
C GLU A 160 11.55 30.01 -1.28
N GLU A 161 12.10 29.82 -2.46
CA GLU A 161 11.36 29.52 -3.69
C GLU A 161 10.60 28.19 -3.65
N THR A 162 11.07 27.20 -2.85
CA THR A 162 10.51 25.84 -2.78
C THR A 162 9.90 25.51 -1.42
N ARG A 163 10.03 26.38 -0.42
CA ARG A 163 9.53 26.14 0.96
C ARG A 163 8.04 25.85 1.03
N HIS A 164 7.27 26.37 0.07
CA HIS A 164 5.84 26.06 -0.01
C HIS A 164 5.56 24.58 -0.21
N ILE A 165 6.47 23.82 -0.84
CA ILE A 165 6.32 22.35 -1.00
C ILE A 165 6.35 21.66 0.37
N ASN A 166 7.31 22.01 1.25
CA ASN A 166 7.38 21.45 2.60
C ASN A 166 6.15 21.83 3.45
N ARG A 167 5.64 23.04 3.25
CA ARG A 167 4.40 23.47 3.92
C ARG A 167 3.17 22.70 3.42
N TRP A 168 3.09 22.42 2.11
CA TRP A 168 2.03 21.57 1.57
C TRP A 168 2.21 20.10 2.00
N LEU A 169 3.43 19.61 2.08
CA LEU A 169 3.70 18.26 2.59
C LEU A 169 3.11 18.08 3.99
N ALA A 170 3.38 19.02 4.91
CA ALA A 170 2.82 18.98 6.25
C ALA A 170 1.29 19.11 6.26
N ALA A 171 0.73 20.07 5.51
CA ALA A 171 -0.71 20.35 5.54
C ALA A 171 -1.53 19.34 4.72
N ASN A 172 -1.14 19.06 3.49
CA ASN A 172 -1.90 18.18 2.60
C ASN A 172 -1.53 16.71 2.77
N CYS A 173 -0.26 16.33 2.55
CA CYS A 173 0.11 14.90 2.62
C CYS A 173 -0.16 14.33 4.02
N PHE A 174 0.40 14.95 5.06
CA PHE A 174 0.24 14.45 6.42
C PHE A 174 -1.06 14.93 7.09
N GLY A 175 -1.46 16.18 6.88
CA GLY A 175 -2.65 16.75 7.52
C GLY A 175 -3.98 16.28 6.94
N ASP A 176 -4.09 16.14 5.62
CA ASP A 176 -5.34 15.71 4.98
C ASP A 176 -5.46 14.17 4.86
N TYR A 177 -4.35 13.42 4.73
CA TYR A 177 -4.39 11.98 4.51
C TYR A 177 -3.98 11.16 5.75
N TYR A 178 -2.87 11.47 6.42
CA TYR A 178 -2.37 10.63 7.53
C TYR A 178 -3.19 10.75 8.82
N THR A 179 -3.84 11.90 9.03
CA THR A 179 -4.68 12.13 10.22
C THR A 179 -6.05 11.49 10.15
N ARG A 180 -6.47 11.02 8.96
CA ARG A 180 -7.78 10.38 8.76
C ARG A 180 -7.88 9.08 9.56
N THR A 181 -9.09 8.75 10.03
CA THR A 181 -9.39 7.46 10.63
C THR A 181 -9.42 6.32 9.58
N GLY A 182 -9.72 5.11 9.99
CA GLY A 182 -9.80 3.93 9.09
C GLY A 182 -8.52 3.14 8.99
N LEU A 183 -7.35 3.79 8.90
CA LEU A 183 -6.02 3.14 8.98
C LEU A 183 -5.18 3.79 10.08
N ASN A 184 -4.41 2.98 10.81
CA ASN A 184 -3.44 3.48 11.78
C ASN A 184 -2.10 3.85 11.09
N LEU A 185 -1.19 4.51 11.82
CA LEU A 185 0.07 4.99 11.26
C LEU A 185 0.98 3.87 10.72
N LYS A 186 0.99 2.69 11.36
CA LYS A 186 1.74 1.54 10.86
C LYS A 186 1.23 1.07 9.51
N GLN A 187 -0.08 0.96 9.35
CA GLN A 187 -0.70 0.60 8.07
C GLN A 187 -0.44 1.67 7.00
N ARG A 188 -0.53 2.96 7.36
CA ARG A 188 -0.27 4.08 6.45
C ARG A 188 1.18 4.11 5.96
N GLU A 189 2.15 3.86 6.83
CA GLU A 189 3.55 3.77 6.44
C GLU A 189 3.86 2.51 5.62
N MET A 190 3.24 1.38 5.91
CA MET A 190 3.36 0.16 5.10
C MET A 190 2.84 0.38 3.67
N ILE A 191 1.64 0.95 3.50
CA ILE A 191 1.12 1.21 2.14
C ILE A 191 1.94 2.26 1.39
N THR A 192 2.49 3.26 2.10
CA THR A 192 3.42 4.23 1.50
C THR A 192 4.69 3.54 1.00
N PHE A 193 5.27 2.64 1.80
CA PHE A 193 6.39 1.81 1.36
C PHE A 193 6.05 1.05 0.06
N CYS A 194 4.87 0.43 -0.02
CA CYS A 194 4.42 -0.27 -1.23
C CYS A 194 4.27 0.67 -2.44
N PHE A 195 3.69 1.87 -2.27
CA PHE A 195 3.58 2.86 -3.36
C PHE A 195 4.95 3.23 -3.92
N LEU A 196 5.91 3.53 -3.04
CA LEU A 196 7.25 3.97 -3.40
C LEU A 196 8.07 2.84 -4.04
N ALA A 197 8.03 1.63 -3.47
CA ALA A 197 8.69 0.46 -4.02
C ALA A 197 8.22 0.17 -5.45
N THR A 198 6.94 0.35 -5.69
CA THR A 198 6.29 -0.03 -6.93
C THR A 198 6.46 1.01 -8.04
N GLN A 199 6.31 2.30 -7.75
CA GLN A 199 6.46 3.32 -8.81
C GLN A 199 7.91 3.47 -9.29
N GLY A 200 8.90 3.25 -8.43
CA GLY A 200 10.33 3.36 -8.73
C GLY A 200 10.82 4.79 -9.00
N GLY A 201 12.13 4.99 -9.04
CA GLY A 201 12.74 6.30 -9.26
C GLY A 201 12.62 7.25 -8.04
N CYS A 202 12.30 6.70 -6.86
CA CYS A 202 12.15 7.44 -5.61
C CYS A 202 12.80 6.68 -4.43
N GLU A 203 13.94 6.04 -4.68
CA GLU A 203 14.67 5.25 -3.71
C GLU A 203 15.05 6.04 -2.45
N PRO A 204 15.45 7.33 -2.51
CA PRO A 204 15.69 8.13 -1.29
C PRO A 204 14.45 8.24 -0.39
N GLN A 205 13.27 8.43 -0.99
CA GLN A 205 12.00 8.47 -0.25
C GLN A 205 11.66 7.08 0.29
N LEU A 206 11.86 6.03 -0.51
CA LEU A 206 11.63 4.65 -0.09
C LEU A 206 12.50 4.28 1.12
N THR A 207 13.80 4.61 1.11
CA THR A 207 14.71 4.41 2.26
C THR A 207 14.25 5.20 3.49
N SER A 208 13.80 6.46 3.31
CA SER A 208 13.27 7.28 4.39
C SER A 208 12.01 6.67 5.02
N HIS A 209 11.05 6.22 4.21
CA HIS A 209 9.83 5.57 4.68
C HIS A 209 10.06 4.16 5.23
N ALA A 210 11.07 3.42 4.75
CA ALA A 210 11.49 2.17 5.39
C ALA A 210 12.00 2.42 6.82
N ARG A 211 12.82 3.44 7.02
CA ARG A 211 13.28 3.86 8.36
C ARG A 211 12.10 4.31 9.25
N ALA A 212 11.17 5.09 8.69
CA ALA A 212 9.97 5.52 9.40
C ALA A 212 9.10 4.34 9.85
N ASN A 213 8.89 3.35 8.97
CA ASN A 213 8.22 2.10 9.31
C ASN A 213 8.88 1.42 10.52
N MET A 214 10.21 1.25 10.49
CA MET A 214 10.95 0.60 11.59
C MET A 214 10.82 1.40 12.90
N ARG A 215 10.90 2.73 12.82
CA ARG A 215 10.75 3.62 13.96
C ARG A 215 9.40 3.47 14.67
N ILE A 216 8.32 3.31 13.91
CA ILE A 216 6.96 3.15 14.48
C ILE A 216 6.58 1.69 14.76
N GLY A 217 7.53 0.73 14.59
CA GLY A 217 7.40 -0.67 14.96
C GLY A 217 6.92 -1.62 13.87
N ASN A 218 7.09 -1.26 12.61
CA ASN A 218 7.10 -2.18 11.46
C ASN A 218 8.57 -2.51 11.19
N ASP A 219 9.10 -3.56 11.77
CA ASP A 219 10.53 -3.86 11.73
C ASP A 219 11.06 -4.26 10.34
N CYS A 220 12.37 -4.48 10.25
CA CYS A 220 13.03 -4.87 9.02
C CYS A 220 12.46 -6.19 8.45
N HIS A 221 12.18 -7.16 9.32
CA HIS A 221 11.63 -8.46 8.91
C HIS A 221 10.23 -8.29 8.30
N PHE A 222 9.38 -7.51 8.94
CA PHE A 222 8.06 -7.15 8.42
C PHE A 222 8.15 -6.51 7.03
N LEU A 223 9.06 -5.56 6.81
CA LEU A 223 9.22 -4.90 5.50
C LEU A 223 9.77 -5.85 4.42
N ILE A 224 10.64 -6.80 4.78
CA ILE A 224 11.09 -7.86 3.87
C ILE A 224 9.91 -8.75 3.46
N ALA A 225 9.08 -9.15 4.43
CA ALA A 225 7.88 -9.94 4.15
C ALA A 225 6.90 -9.18 3.24
N VAL A 226 6.65 -7.89 3.49
CA VAL A 226 5.82 -7.04 2.63
C VAL A 226 6.41 -6.92 1.22
N ALA A 227 7.73 -6.67 1.08
CA ALA A 227 8.37 -6.57 -0.23
C ALA A 227 8.29 -7.90 -1.00
N SER A 228 8.46 -9.04 -0.30
CA SER A 228 8.31 -10.37 -0.89
C SER A 228 6.87 -10.60 -1.38
N GLN A 229 5.88 -10.20 -0.58
CA GLN A 229 4.47 -10.30 -0.98
C GLN A 229 4.13 -9.41 -2.19
N CYS A 230 4.82 -8.27 -2.37
CA CYS A 230 4.64 -7.42 -3.55
C CYS A 230 5.27 -8.03 -4.82
N MET A 231 6.26 -8.92 -4.69
CA MET A 231 7.10 -9.40 -5.79
C MET A 231 6.32 -10.00 -6.98
N PRO A 232 5.26 -10.80 -6.81
CA PRO A 232 4.48 -11.33 -7.93
C PRO A 232 3.87 -10.23 -8.81
N TYR A 233 3.65 -9.04 -8.27
CA TYR A 233 2.97 -7.93 -8.93
C TYR A 233 3.92 -6.87 -9.52
N ILE A 234 5.15 -6.76 -9.02
CA ILE A 234 6.13 -5.73 -9.44
C ILE A 234 7.40 -6.29 -10.07
N GLY A 235 7.60 -7.60 -9.96
CA GLY A 235 8.77 -8.31 -10.50
C GLY A 235 10.06 -8.11 -9.69
N TYR A 236 11.04 -8.93 -9.99
CA TYR A 236 12.32 -9.00 -9.29
C TYR A 236 13.09 -7.67 -9.22
N PRO A 237 13.25 -6.87 -10.30
CA PRO A 237 14.09 -5.68 -10.23
C PRO A 237 13.62 -4.65 -9.20
N ARG A 238 12.31 -4.39 -9.13
CA ARG A 238 11.73 -3.45 -8.16
C ARG A 238 11.77 -3.99 -6.73
N THR A 239 11.52 -5.29 -6.56
CA THR A 239 11.62 -5.95 -5.25
C THR A 239 13.05 -5.90 -4.72
N LEU A 240 14.07 -6.20 -5.55
CA LEU A 240 15.48 -6.10 -5.15
C LEU A 240 15.88 -4.67 -4.77
N ASN A 241 15.38 -3.66 -5.50
CA ASN A 241 15.59 -2.26 -5.12
C ASN A 241 14.93 -1.93 -3.78
N ALA A 242 13.71 -2.41 -3.52
CA ALA A 242 13.03 -2.20 -2.26
C ALA A 242 13.79 -2.84 -1.09
N LEU A 243 14.25 -4.08 -1.25
CA LEU A 243 15.06 -4.78 -0.24
C LEU A 243 16.37 -4.06 0.07
N ARG A 244 17.04 -3.49 -0.97
CA ARG A 244 18.23 -2.66 -0.76
C ARG A 244 17.90 -1.41 0.07
N CYS A 245 16.80 -0.71 -0.21
CA CYS A 245 16.38 0.45 0.57
C CYS A 245 16.05 0.07 2.03
N VAL A 246 15.46 -1.10 2.27
CA VAL A 246 15.21 -1.64 3.62
C VAL A 246 16.52 -1.88 4.36
N ASP A 247 17.51 -2.54 3.72
CA ASP A 247 18.83 -2.79 4.30
C ASP A 247 19.60 -1.48 4.61
N GLU A 248 19.58 -0.51 3.69
CA GLU A 248 20.15 0.82 3.91
C GLU A 248 19.50 1.56 5.09
N ALA A 249 18.17 1.48 5.20
CA ALA A 249 17.42 2.06 6.31
C ALA A 249 17.81 1.41 7.65
N ALA A 250 17.86 0.07 7.71
CA ALA A 250 18.21 -0.68 8.92
C ALA A 250 19.63 -0.37 9.42
N LYS A 251 20.59 -0.23 8.50
CA LYS A 251 22.00 0.13 8.85
C LYS A 251 22.15 1.54 9.39
N SER A 252 21.18 2.42 9.20
CA SER A 252 21.21 3.82 9.61
C SER A 252 20.46 4.11 10.91
N MET A 253 19.88 3.08 11.54
CA MET A 253 19.20 3.16 12.84
C MET A 253 20.14 2.81 13.99
#